data_ae67d04e599b19721d6227077e7231a5
#
_entry.id   ae67d04e599b19721d6227077e7231a5
#
_cell.length_a   1.000
_cell.length_b   1.000
_cell.length_c   1.000
_cell.angle_alpha   90.00
_cell.angle_beta   90.00
_cell.angle_gamma   90.00
#
_symmetry.space_group_name_H-M   'P 1'
#
loop_
_entity.id
_entity.type
_entity.pdbx_description
1 polymer ?
#
loop_
_entity_poly.entity_id
_entity_poly.type
_entity_poly.pdbx_seq_one_letter_code
_entity_poly.pdbx_strand_id
1 'polypeptide(L)'
;MKKIFWALTFAALLPWSIAAQDARQRTIATIIADALDQLPAAKQQDYNNIMNELMSTGTAGIVLLGEMLVPADKGKNASIEHALYGVVSYVTAPDKADKRAEVRKGLAKAIEKCTDNPNRAFLMSQLQRCATVEDIPVFVKYLHDAYLAEWAINGLAHTEGANEALLDLIKKEVAPREKLAYAVGVKRLKTAEPILLEWLKNADAPTQKAIYHALSICGSSASLSTLEKAAKAAKYEW
;
A
#
# COMPACT_ATOMS: atom_id res chain seq x y z
N MET A 1 61.65 -64.97 8.71
CA MET A 1 61.42 -63.69 8.05
C MET A 1 59.87 -63.38 8.07
N LYS A 2 59.41 -62.63 9.01
CA LYS A 2 57.97 -62.30 9.14
C LYS A 2 57.78 -60.85 8.65
N LYS A 3 57.03 -60.64 7.55
CA LYS A 3 56.62 -59.30 7.07
C LYS A 3 55.35 -58.88 7.77
N ILE A 4 55.44 -57.81 8.55
CA ILE A 4 54.31 -57.19 9.22
C ILE A 4 53.72 -56.20 8.22
N PHE A 5 52.45 -56.42 7.81
CA PHE A 5 51.63 -55.47 7.02
C PHE A 5 50.98 -54.48 7.97
N TRP A 6 51.35 -53.24 7.84
CA TRP A 6 50.62 -52.11 8.48
C TRP A 6 49.47 -51.68 7.56
N ALA A 7 48.25 -51.95 7.97
CA ALA A 7 47.06 -51.41 7.31
C ALA A 7 46.76 -50.00 7.90
N LEU A 8 47.01 -48.96 7.11
CA LEU A 8 46.61 -47.60 7.41
C LEU A 8 45.11 -47.46 7.14
N THR A 9 44.33 -47.45 8.20
CA THR A 9 42.92 -47.08 8.15
C THR A 9 42.82 -45.54 8.05
N PHE A 10 42.61 -45.04 6.85
CA PHE A 10 42.26 -43.65 6.62
C PHE A 10 40.79 -43.47 6.99
N ALA A 11 40.50 -42.96 8.20
CA ALA A 11 39.19 -42.51 8.59
C ALA A 11 38.88 -41.23 7.82
N ALA A 12 38.05 -41.34 6.80
CA ALA A 12 37.50 -40.18 6.11
C ALA A 12 36.60 -39.39 7.07
N LEU A 13 37.16 -38.35 7.67
CA LEU A 13 36.39 -37.30 8.31
C LEU A 13 35.67 -36.53 7.24
N LEU A 14 34.47 -36.95 6.87
CA LEU A 14 33.54 -36.17 6.06
C LEU A 14 33.16 -34.92 6.84
N PRO A 15 33.20 -33.76 6.23
CA PRO A 15 32.81 -32.51 6.91
C PRO A 15 31.33 -32.48 7.13
N TRP A 16 30.87 -32.87 8.31
CA TRP A 16 29.48 -32.65 8.79
C TRP A 16 29.16 -31.18 9.02
N SER A 17 30.12 -30.29 8.77
CA SER A 17 29.99 -28.86 9.02
C SER A 17 29.18 -28.09 7.96
N ILE A 18 29.08 -28.59 6.71
CA ILE A 18 28.39 -27.88 5.63
C ILE A 18 26.85 -28.01 5.76
N ALA A 19 26.36 -29.21 6.08
CA ALA A 19 24.94 -29.46 6.28
C ALA A 19 24.36 -28.76 7.54
N ALA A 20 25.19 -28.55 8.58
CA ALA A 20 24.78 -27.90 9.81
C ALA A 20 24.75 -26.36 9.70
N GLN A 21 25.45 -25.78 8.72
CA GLN A 21 25.44 -24.33 8.47
C GLN A 21 24.23 -23.93 7.64
N ASP A 22 23.77 -24.75 6.69
CA ASP A 22 22.55 -24.54 5.91
C ASP A 22 21.27 -24.67 6.76
N ALA A 23 21.27 -25.53 7.77
CA ALA A 23 20.14 -25.71 8.69
C ALA A 23 19.87 -24.49 9.60
N ARG A 24 20.76 -23.50 9.65
CA ARG A 24 20.60 -22.27 10.45
C ARG A 24 20.14 -21.06 9.64
N GLN A 25 20.15 -21.11 8.33
CA GLN A 25 19.64 -20.02 7.50
C GLN A 25 18.15 -20.26 7.23
N ARG A 26 17.30 -19.60 8.03
CA ARG A 26 15.86 -19.57 7.77
C ARG A 26 15.61 -18.89 6.43
N THR A 27 14.86 -19.54 5.55
CA THR A 27 14.41 -18.92 4.29
C THR A 27 13.35 -17.85 4.56
N ILE A 28 13.13 -16.95 3.60
CA ILE A 28 12.05 -15.97 3.66
C ILE A 28 10.71 -16.66 3.92
N ALA A 29 10.43 -17.75 3.23
CA ALA A 29 9.19 -18.52 3.40
C ALA A 29 9.05 -19.08 4.82
N THR A 30 10.13 -19.61 5.42
CA THR A 30 10.13 -20.11 6.79
C THR A 30 9.90 -18.99 7.80
N ILE A 31 10.55 -17.83 7.62
CA ILE A 31 10.35 -16.66 8.50
C ILE A 31 8.89 -16.20 8.46
N ILE A 32 8.31 -16.12 7.27
CA ILE A 32 6.91 -15.73 7.11
C ILE A 32 5.97 -16.75 7.76
N ALA A 33 6.18 -18.06 7.52
CA ALA A 33 5.34 -19.11 8.12
C ALA A 33 5.36 -19.04 9.64
N ASP A 34 6.55 -18.94 10.25
CA ASP A 34 6.71 -18.82 11.70
C ASP A 34 6.06 -17.54 12.26
N ALA A 35 6.15 -16.44 11.52
CA ALA A 35 5.52 -15.18 11.91
C ALA A 35 3.98 -15.28 11.87
N LEU A 36 3.42 -15.87 10.81
CA LEU A 36 1.97 -16.04 10.67
C LEU A 36 1.37 -16.98 11.72
N ASP A 37 2.11 -18.00 12.16
CA ASP A 37 1.69 -18.93 13.21
C ASP A 37 1.64 -18.26 14.60
N GLN A 38 2.48 -17.24 14.81
CA GLN A 38 2.55 -16.47 16.07
C GLN A 38 1.58 -15.26 16.11
N LEU A 39 0.91 -14.93 15.02
CA LEU A 39 -0.04 -13.82 14.96
C LEU A 39 -1.49 -14.31 15.16
N PRO A 40 -2.33 -13.55 15.92
CA PRO A 40 -2.01 -12.29 16.59
C PRO A 40 -1.21 -12.48 17.89
N ALA A 41 -0.21 -11.64 18.12
CA ALA A 41 0.62 -11.70 19.31
C ALA A 41 -0.12 -11.15 20.56
N ALA A 42 -0.01 -11.86 21.67
CA ALA A 42 -0.66 -11.47 22.91
C ALA A 42 0.05 -10.31 23.64
N LYS A 43 1.35 -10.13 23.42
CA LYS A 43 2.19 -9.12 24.07
C LYS A 43 2.84 -8.21 23.03
N GLN A 44 2.99 -6.94 23.38
CA GLN A 44 3.64 -5.95 22.50
C GLN A 44 5.09 -6.32 22.15
N GLN A 45 5.81 -6.93 23.09
CA GLN A 45 7.20 -7.37 22.84
C GLN A 45 7.26 -8.45 21.77
N ASP A 46 6.37 -9.45 21.84
CA ASP A 46 6.31 -10.54 20.85
C ASP A 46 5.91 -9.98 19.48
N TYR A 47 4.92 -9.07 19.46
CA TYR A 47 4.54 -8.36 18.25
C TYR A 47 5.73 -7.63 17.60
N ASN A 48 6.49 -6.87 18.39
CA ASN A 48 7.65 -6.14 17.88
C ASN A 48 8.73 -7.09 17.32
N ASN A 49 8.95 -8.23 17.98
CA ASN A 49 9.89 -9.24 17.50
C ASN A 49 9.44 -9.84 16.16
N ILE A 50 8.16 -10.20 16.05
CA ILE A 50 7.57 -10.71 14.81
C ILE A 50 7.70 -9.68 13.67
N MET A 51 7.38 -8.40 13.95
CA MET A 51 7.50 -7.35 12.93
C MET A 51 8.96 -7.14 12.50
N ASN A 52 9.92 -7.20 13.41
CA ASN A 52 11.35 -7.15 13.08
C ASN A 52 11.78 -8.33 12.21
N GLU A 53 11.31 -9.54 12.50
CA GLU A 53 11.59 -10.72 11.66
C GLU A 53 10.99 -10.59 10.26
N LEU A 54 9.72 -10.19 10.15
CA LEU A 54 9.09 -9.91 8.87
C LEU A 54 9.84 -8.83 8.08
N MET A 55 10.27 -7.78 8.76
CA MET A 55 11.07 -6.72 8.14
C MET A 55 12.45 -7.18 7.68
N SER A 56 13.04 -8.18 8.33
CA SER A 56 14.33 -8.76 7.90
C SER A 56 14.25 -9.43 6.53
N THR A 57 13.05 -9.78 6.07
CA THR A 57 12.80 -10.39 4.75
C THR A 57 12.83 -9.37 3.61
N GLY A 58 12.83 -8.07 3.93
CA GLY A 58 12.88 -6.97 2.98
C GLY A 58 11.72 -6.97 1.97
N THR A 59 11.94 -6.33 0.83
CA THR A 59 10.97 -6.25 -0.26
C THR A 59 10.43 -7.62 -0.71
N ALA A 60 11.29 -8.65 -0.74
CA ALA A 60 10.90 -9.98 -1.22
C ALA A 60 9.87 -10.65 -0.30
N GLY A 61 9.99 -10.48 1.02
CA GLY A 61 9.01 -11.01 1.97
C GLY A 61 7.66 -10.33 1.86
N ILE A 62 7.63 -9.02 1.64
CA ILE A 62 6.37 -8.29 1.43
C ILE A 62 5.67 -8.73 0.14
N VAL A 63 6.44 -8.96 -0.93
CA VAL A 63 5.89 -9.53 -2.17
C VAL A 63 5.30 -10.91 -1.92
N LEU A 64 6.02 -11.79 -1.22
CA LEU A 64 5.55 -13.14 -0.93
C LEU A 64 4.28 -13.14 -0.06
N LEU A 65 4.20 -12.28 0.97
CA LEU A 65 2.96 -12.09 1.74
C LEU A 65 1.79 -11.68 0.86
N GLY A 66 2.01 -10.76 -0.09
CA GLY A 66 0.97 -10.37 -1.04
C GLY A 66 0.55 -11.50 -1.99
N GLU A 67 1.48 -12.34 -2.43
CA GLU A 67 1.22 -13.51 -3.28
C GLU A 67 0.50 -14.65 -2.53
N MET A 68 0.58 -14.69 -1.21
CA MET A 68 -0.16 -15.65 -0.38
C MET A 68 -1.64 -15.31 -0.20
N LEU A 69 -2.06 -14.08 -0.54
CA LEU A 69 -3.47 -13.69 -0.50
C LEU A 69 -4.26 -14.51 -1.53
N VAL A 70 -5.34 -15.12 -1.08
CA VAL A 70 -6.23 -15.93 -1.93
C VAL A 70 -7.60 -15.26 -2.07
N PRO A 71 -8.36 -15.48 -3.17
CA PRO A 71 -9.73 -15.03 -3.30
C PRO A 71 -10.59 -15.54 -2.13
N ALA A 72 -11.59 -14.76 -1.72
CA ALA A 72 -12.39 -15.01 -0.53
C ALA A 72 -13.14 -16.37 -0.55
N ASP A 73 -13.44 -16.89 -1.74
CA ASP A 73 -14.06 -18.21 -1.95
C ASP A 73 -13.07 -19.38 -1.83
N LYS A 74 -11.75 -19.09 -1.81
CA LYS A 74 -10.67 -20.10 -1.79
C LYS A 74 -9.94 -20.23 -0.46
N GLY A 75 -10.18 -19.32 0.47
CA GLY A 75 -9.48 -19.37 1.75
C GLY A 75 -9.72 -18.16 2.64
N LYS A 76 -8.92 -18.09 3.70
CA LYS A 76 -8.95 -17.01 4.69
C LYS A 76 -7.61 -16.26 4.67
N ASN A 77 -7.69 -14.94 4.56
CA ASN A 77 -6.51 -14.07 4.50
C ASN A 77 -6.16 -13.41 5.85
N ALA A 78 -6.95 -13.64 6.90
CA ALA A 78 -6.88 -12.85 8.14
C ALA A 78 -5.46 -12.74 8.74
N SER A 79 -4.70 -13.84 8.80
CA SER A 79 -3.33 -13.80 9.33
C SER A 79 -2.38 -13.02 8.42
N ILE A 80 -2.52 -13.18 7.10
CA ILE A 80 -1.68 -12.48 6.10
C ILE A 80 -2.01 -10.98 6.09
N GLU A 81 -3.31 -10.64 6.10
CA GLU A 81 -3.77 -9.25 6.20
C GLU A 81 -3.29 -8.60 7.50
N HIS A 82 -3.36 -9.33 8.62
CA HIS A 82 -2.85 -8.86 9.91
C HIS A 82 -1.33 -8.62 9.88
N ALA A 83 -0.56 -9.51 9.25
CA ALA A 83 0.88 -9.35 9.08
C ALA A 83 1.22 -8.13 8.21
N LEU A 84 0.58 -7.98 7.04
CA LEU A 84 0.77 -6.82 6.15
C LEU A 84 0.38 -5.50 6.82
N TYR A 85 -0.79 -5.46 7.49
CA TYR A 85 -1.21 -4.30 8.28
C TYR A 85 -0.20 -3.97 9.37
N GLY A 86 0.29 -4.99 10.08
CA GLY A 86 1.27 -4.85 11.15
C GLY A 86 2.60 -4.28 10.67
N VAL A 87 3.14 -4.82 9.59
CA VAL A 87 4.38 -4.33 8.95
C VAL A 87 4.23 -2.87 8.52
N VAL A 88 3.12 -2.51 7.85
CA VAL A 88 2.87 -1.13 7.44
C VAL A 88 2.78 -0.20 8.65
N SER A 89 2.04 -0.59 9.70
CA SER A 89 1.96 0.18 10.94
C SER A 89 3.33 0.36 11.60
N TYR A 90 4.15 -0.69 11.60
CA TYR A 90 5.48 -0.66 12.20
C TYR A 90 6.42 0.30 11.49
N VAL A 91 6.42 0.33 10.14
CA VAL A 91 7.31 1.21 9.36
C VAL A 91 6.83 2.64 9.23
N THR A 92 5.61 2.97 9.66
CA THR A 92 5.13 4.35 9.73
C THR A 92 5.67 5.10 10.96
N ALA A 93 6.30 4.40 11.91
CA ALA A 93 7.00 5.04 13.02
C ALA A 93 8.17 5.90 12.51
N PRO A 94 8.44 7.07 13.14
CA PRO A 94 9.44 8.03 12.66
C PRO A 94 10.86 7.47 12.53
N ASP A 95 11.22 6.52 13.39
CA ASP A 95 12.54 5.89 13.46
C ASP A 95 12.73 4.72 12.46
N LYS A 96 11.75 4.47 11.58
CA LYS A 96 11.72 3.35 10.63
C LYS A 96 11.67 3.79 9.17
N ALA A 97 12.05 5.01 8.87
CA ALA A 97 11.93 5.58 7.52
C ALA A 97 12.71 4.80 6.43
N ASP A 98 13.86 4.23 6.77
CA ASP A 98 14.67 3.37 5.90
C ASP A 98 13.92 2.10 5.49
N LYS A 99 13.21 1.48 6.41
CA LYS A 99 12.42 0.26 6.18
C LYS A 99 11.14 0.54 5.41
N ARG A 100 10.58 1.74 5.53
CA ARG A 100 9.38 2.15 4.79
C ARG A 100 9.56 1.99 3.29
N ALA A 101 10.71 2.35 2.72
CA ALA A 101 10.99 2.23 1.30
C ALA A 101 10.96 0.77 0.80
N GLU A 102 11.46 -0.18 1.61
CA GLU A 102 11.41 -1.61 1.28
C GLU A 102 9.96 -2.13 1.24
N VAL A 103 9.15 -1.75 2.24
CA VAL A 103 7.74 -2.14 2.32
C VAL A 103 6.93 -1.57 1.17
N ARG A 104 7.08 -0.27 0.86
CA ARG A 104 6.41 0.38 -0.27
C ARG A 104 6.71 -0.33 -1.59
N LYS A 105 8.00 -0.60 -1.88
CA LYS A 105 8.43 -1.34 -3.07
C LYS A 105 7.84 -2.75 -3.12
N GLY A 106 7.74 -3.41 -1.98
CA GLY A 106 7.13 -4.74 -1.88
C GLY A 106 5.64 -4.70 -2.17
N LEU A 107 4.90 -3.77 -1.55
CA LEU A 107 3.46 -3.58 -1.78
C LEU A 107 3.16 -3.21 -3.23
N ALA A 108 3.93 -2.29 -3.83
CA ALA A 108 3.76 -1.92 -5.24
C ALA A 108 3.88 -3.12 -6.18
N LYS A 109 4.88 -3.97 -5.96
CA LYS A 109 5.06 -5.22 -6.73
C LYS A 109 3.95 -6.23 -6.46
N ALA A 110 3.50 -6.37 -5.20
CA ALA A 110 2.41 -7.26 -4.85
C ALA A 110 1.08 -6.81 -5.51
N ILE A 111 0.78 -5.51 -5.53
CA ILE A 111 -0.36 -4.92 -6.24
C ILE A 111 -0.30 -5.28 -7.73
N GLU A 112 0.86 -5.18 -8.34
CA GLU A 112 1.04 -5.48 -9.77
C GLU A 112 0.80 -6.96 -10.09
N LYS A 113 1.29 -7.87 -9.25
CA LYS A 113 1.15 -9.32 -9.42
C LYS A 113 -0.23 -9.85 -9.03
N CYS A 114 -0.94 -9.18 -8.12
CA CYS A 114 -2.23 -9.63 -7.63
C CYS A 114 -3.29 -9.58 -8.75
N THR A 115 -3.99 -10.68 -8.99
CA THR A 115 -5.04 -10.79 -10.01
C THR A 115 -6.45 -10.66 -9.45
N ASP A 116 -6.62 -10.84 -8.14
CA ASP A 116 -7.89 -10.70 -7.44
C ASP A 116 -8.12 -9.25 -7.02
N ASN A 117 -9.23 -8.65 -7.45
CA ASN A 117 -9.48 -7.22 -7.20
C ASN A 117 -9.70 -6.87 -5.72
N PRO A 118 -10.44 -7.64 -4.92
CA PRO A 118 -10.52 -7.42 -3.47
C PRO A 118 -9.16 -7.41 -2.78
N ASN A 119 -8.31 -8.39 -3.07
CA ASN A 119 -6.97 -8.46 -2.50
C ASN A 119 -6.08 -7.31 -2.99
N ARG A 120 -6.20 -6.94 -4.27
CA ARG A 120 -5.49 -5.77 -4.81
C ARG A 120 -5.92 -4.48 -4.14
N ALA A 121 -7.22 -4.29 -3.91
CA ALA A 121 -7.76 -3.15 -3.18
C ALA A 121 -7.22 -3.09 -1.74
N PHE A 122 -7.17 -4.24 -1.05
CA PHE A 122 -6.54 -4.33 0.26
C PHE A 122 -5.06 -3.90 0.21
N LEU A 123 -4.26 -4.44 -0.72
CA LEU A 123 -2.86 -4.06 -0.88
C LEU A 123 -2.69 -2.56 -1.19
N MET A 124 -3.56 -1.98 -2.03
CA MET A 124 -3.58 -0.53 -2.30
C MET A 124 -3.87 0.28 -1.04
N SER A 125 -4.79 -0.18 -0.18
CA SER A 125 -5.07 0.46 1.10
C SER A 125 -3.87 0.42 2.06
N GLN A 126 -3.08 -0.66 2.02
CA GLN A 126 -1.85 -0.74 2.79
C GLN A 126 -0.77 0.20 2.25
N LEU A 127 -0.59 0.26 0.91
CA LEU A 127 0.35 1.18 0.28
C LEU A 127 -0.01 2.64 0.59
N GLN A 128 -1.29 3.03 0.52
CA GLN A 128 -1.78 4.37 0.85
C GLN A 128 -1.26 4.88 2.20
N ARG A 129 -1.15 4.02 3.21
CA ARG A 129 -0.75 4.37 4.59
C ARG A 129 0.73 4.74 4.71
N CYS A 130 1.56 4.32 3.78
CA CYS A 130 3.00 4.57 3.80
C CYS A 130 3.53 5.20 2.50
N ALA A 131 2.65 5.51 1.54
CA ALA A 131 3.01 6.01 0.22
C ALA A 131 3.74 7.36 0.26
N THR A 132 4.59 7.56 -0.73
CA THR A 132 5.23 8.83 -1.07
C THR A 132 4.98 9.16 -2.55
N VAL A 133 5.48 10.29 -3.01
CA VAL A 133 5.34 10.72 -4.41
C VAL A 133 5.85 9.69 -5.43
N GLU A 134 6.79 8.82 -5.03
CA GLU A 134 7.32 7.75 -5.88
C GLU A 134 6.26 6.68 -6.20
N ASP A 135 5.20 6.55 -5.38
CA ASP A 135 4.17 5.54 -5.54
C ASP A 135 2.96 6.02 -6.36
N ILE A 136 2.92 7.31 -6.72
CA ILE A 136 1.85 7.91 -7.53
C ILE A 136 1.58 7.08 -8.80
N PRO A 137 2.58 6.62 -9.57
CA PRO A 137 2.34 5.83 -10.77
C PRO A 137 1.56 4.53 -10.52
N VAL A 138 1.72 3.93 -9.34
CA VAL A 138 0.99 2.71 -8.96
C VAL A 138 -0.51 3.01 -8.88
N PHE A 139 -0.91 4.11 -8.26
CA PHE A 139 -2.32 4.50 -8.16
C PHE A 139 -2.89 4.96 -9.50
N VAL A 140 -2.14 5.78 -10.26
CA VAL A 140 -2.58 6.31 -11.56
C VAL A 140 -2.99 5.19 -12.52
N LYS A 141 -2.30 4.05 -12.50
CA LYS A 141 -2.59 2.88 -13.33
C LYS A 141 -4.04 2.38 -13.19
N TYR A 142 -4.68 2.58 -12.04
CA TYR A 142 -5.99 2.02 -11.73
C TYR A 142 -7.12 3.08 -11.67
N LEU A 143 -6.87 4.33 -12.05
CA LEU A 143 -7.88 5.40 -11.98
C LEU A 143 -9.10 5.18 -12.87
N HIS A 144 -8.97 4.37 -13.93
CA HIS A 144 -10.06 4.01 -14.83
C HIS A 144 -10.62 2.59 -14.61
N ASP A 145 -10.07 1.84 -13.64
CA ASP A 145 -10.58 0.50 -13.33
C ASP A 145 -11.93 0.60 -12.61
N ALA A 146 -12.90 -0.18 -13.04
CA ALA A 146 -14.27 -0.13 -12.51
C ALA A 146 -14.36 -0.45 -11.01
N TYR A 147 -13.47 -1.33 -10.50
CA TYR A 147 -13.44 -1.74 -9.10
C TYR A 147 -12.43 -0.95 -8.27
N LEU A 148 -11.25 -0.67 -8.85
CA LEU A 148 -10.10 -0.15 -8.11
C LEU A 148 -9.97 1.37 -8.13
N ALA A 149 -10.73 2.08 -8.99
CA ALA A 149 -10.59 3.53 -9.16
C ALA A 149 -10.75 4.32 -7.85
N GLU A 150 -11.63 3.87 -6.96
CA GLU A 150 -11.82 4.53 -5.66
C GLU A 150 -10.61 4.34 -4.74
N TRP A 151 -10.04 3.15 -4.69
CA TRP A 151 -8.82 2.87 -3.94
C TRP A 151 -7.62 3.65 -4.50
N ALA A 152 -7.55 3.78 -5.83
CA ALA A 152 -6.52 4.55 -6.51
C ALA A 152 -6.60 6.04 -6.16
N ILE A 153 -7.79 6.64 -6.23
CA ILE A 153 -7.96 8.06 -5.91
C ILE A 153 -7.73 8.35 -4.43
N ASN A 154 -8.14 7.45 -3.54
CA ASN A 154 -7.84 7.54 -2.12
C ASN A 154 -6.33 7.46 -1.87
N GLY A 155 -5.62 6.57 -2.56
CA GLY A 155 -4.16 6.48 -2.52
C GLY A 155 -3.51 7.81 -2.87
N LEU A 156 -3.89 8.42 -4.00
CA LEU A 156 -3.39 9.73 -4.43
C LEU A 156 -3.72 10.84 -3.43
N ALA A 157 -4.98 10.87 -2.97
CA ALA A 157 -5.46 11.89 -2.04
C ALA A 157 -4.74 11.88 -0.69
N HIS A 158 -4.24 10.74 -0.23
CA HIS A 158 -3.56 10.60 1.06
C HIS A 158 -2.01 10.55 0.93
N THR A 159 -1.47 10.41 -0.28
CA THR A 159 -0.01 10.40 -0.48
C THR A 159 0.61 11.75 -0.09
N GLU A 160 1.57 11.74 0.83
CA GLU A 160 2.29 12.93 1.26
C GLU A 160 3.07 13.55 0.09
N GLY A 161 3.09 14.88 -0.02
CA GLY A 161 3.81 15.60 -1.08
C GLY A 161 3.18 15.51 -2.49
N ALA A 162 2.02 14.85 -2.66
CA ALA A 162 1.42 14.62 -3.99
C ALA A 162 0.68 15.83 -4.59
N ASN A 163 0.71 17.02 -3.97
CA ASN A 163 -0.10 18.16 -4.41
C ASN A 163 0.16 18.60 -5.86
N GLU A 164 1.43 18.69 -6.26
CA GLU A 164 1.80 19.09 -7.62
C GLU A 164 1.39 18.02 -8.64
N ALA A 165 1.69 16.75 -8.32
CA ALA A 165 1.31 15.65 -9.17
C ALA A 165 -0.22 15.55 -9.32
N LEU A 166 -0.97 15.69 -8.23
CA LEU A 166 -2.44 15.70 -8.28
C LEU A 166 -2.96 16.87 -9.13
N LEU A 167 -2.40 18.07 -8.98
CA LEU A 167 -2.76 19.21 -9.81
C LEU A 167 -2.51 18.97 -11.31
N ASP A 168 -1.40 18.30 -11.65
CA ASP A 168 -1.08 17.92 -13.03
C ASP A 168 -2.08 16.88 -13.58
N LEU A 169 -2.45 15.88 -12.78
CA LEU A 169 -3.49 14.89 -13.14
C LEU A 169 -4.86 15.56 -13.38
N ILE A 170 -5.21 16.55 -12.56
CA ILE A 170 -6.46 17.33 -12.68
C ILE A 170 -6.45 18.15 -13.98
N LYS A 171 -5.36 18.84 -14.29
CA LYS A 171 -5.21 19.62 -15.53
C LYS A 171 -5.32 18.75 -16.77
N LYS A 172 -4.85 17.51 -16.69
CA LYS A 172 -4.88 16.52 -17.78
C LYS A 172 -6.16 15.68 -17.83
N GLU A 173 -7.03 15.83 -16.84
CA GLU A 173 -8.28 15.08 -16.71
C GLU A 173 -8.07 13.56 -16.85
N VAL A 174 -7.06 13.02 -16.18
CA VAL A 174 -6.66 11.61 -16.29
C VAL A 174 -7.58 10.62 -15.56
N ALA A 175 -8.68 11.09 -14.98
CA ALA A 175 -9.71 10.29 -14.31
C ALA A 175 -11.05 11.03 -14.38
N PRO A 176 -12.18 10.38 -14.04
CA PRO A 176 -13.47 11.06 -13.91
C PRO A 176 -13.38 12.29 -13.00
N ARG A 177 -13.93 13.41 -13.44
CA ARG A 177 -13.85 14.70 -12.73
C ARG A 177 -14.38 14.62 -11.30
N GLU A 178 -15.42 13.84 -11.06
CA GLU A 178 -15.97 13.61 -9.71
C GLU A 178 -14.92 13.05 -8.73
N LYS A 179 -14.11 12.08 -9.19
CA LYS A 179 -13.06 11.47 -8.38
C LYS A 179 -11.89 12.43 -8.15
N LEU A 180 -11.51 13.17 -9.20
CA LEU A 180 -10.47 14.20 -9.08
C LEU A 180 -10.90 15.33 -8.13
N ALA A 181 -12.16 15.77 -8.21
CA ALA A 181 -12.71 16.78 -7.29
C ALA A 181 -12.70 16.29 -5.84
N TYR A 182 -13.05 15.01 -5.60
CA TYR A 182 -12.93 14.40 -4.27
C TYR A 182 -11.49 14.50 -3.73
N ALA A 183 -10.50 14.11 -4.53
CA ALA A 183 -9.09 14.16 -4.14
C ALA A 183 -8.61 15.60 -3.83
N VAL A 184 -9.09 16.58 -4.59
CA VAL A 184 -8.86 18.02 -4.32
C VAL A 184 -9.37 18.42 -2.94
N GLY A 185 -10.60 18.02 -2.60
CA GLY A 185 -11.19 18.29 -1.29
C GLY A 185 -10.38 17.67 -0.15
N VAL A 186 -10.06 16.39 -0.24
CA VAL A 186 -9.25 15.66 0.76
C VAL A 186 -7.89 16.33 0.97
N LYS A 187 -7.20 16.69 -0.12
CA LYS A 187 -5.91 17.39 -0.10
C LYS A 187 -6.00 18.85 0.30
N ARG A 188 -7.20 19.42 0.35
CA ARG A 188 -7.42 20.87 0.51
C ARG A 188 -6.59 21.69 -0.50
N LEU A 189 -6.60 21.25 -1.75
CA LEU A 189 -5.75 21.78 -2.82
C LEU A 189 -6.37 23.08 -3.39
N LYS A 190 -6.14 24.19 -2.71
CA LYS A 190 -6.68 25.52 -3.08
C LYS A 190 -6.32 25.94 -4.50
N THR A 191 -5.16 25.56 -5.00
CA THR A 191 -4.70 25.89 -6.34
C THR A 191 -5.54 25.25 -7.46
N ALA A 192 -6.38 24.25 -7.15
CA ALA A 192 -7.31 23.64 -8.11
C ALA A 192 -8.65 24.38 -8.23
N GLU A 193 -8.97 25.36 -7.35
CA GLU A 193 -10.26 26.08 -7.35
C GLU A 193 -10.66 26.63 -8.72
N PRO A 194 -9.78 27.32 -9.50
CA PRO A 194 -10.16 27.81 -10.81
C PRO A 194 -10.59 26.72 -11.79
N ILE A 195 -9.95 25.53 -11.71
CA ILE A 195 -10.27 24.38 -12.56
C ILE A 195 -11.62 23.79 -12.16
N LEU A 196 -11.90 23.67 -10.86
CA LEU A 196 -13.18 23.20 -10.35
C LEU A 196 -14.33 24.11 -10.78
N LEU A 197 -14.16 25.44 -10.70
CA LEU A 197 -15.14 26.41 -11.15
C LEU A 197 -15.39 26.35 -12.65
N GLU A 198 -14.35 26.07 -13.46
CA GLU A 198 -14.50 25.86 -14.90
C GLU A 198 -15.28 24.57 -15.19
N TRP A 199 -14.97 23.48 -14.51
CA TRP A 199 -15.68 22.22 -14.67
C TRP A 199 -17.18 22.30 -14.35
N LEU A 200 -17.58 23.15 -13.39
CA LEU A 200 -18.99 23.33 -13.03
C LEU A 200 -19.85 23.78 -14.20
N LYS A 201 -19.30 24.47 -15.19
CA LYS A 201 -20.04 24.97 -16.34
C LYS A 201 -20.74 23.88 -17.16
N ASN A 202 -20.13 22.67 -17.18
CA ASN A 202 -20.58 21.55 -18.01
C ASN A 202 -20.59 20.22 -17.23
N ALA A 203 -20.64 20.27 -15.89
CA ALA A 203 -20.65 19.07 -15.06
C ALA A 203 -22.05 18.45 -14.97
N ASP A 204 -22.08 17.11 -14.95
CA ASP A 204 -23.29 16.36 -14.55
C ASP A 204 -23.54 16.45 -13.03
N ALA A 205 -24.70 15.98 -12.57
CA ALA A 205 -25.10 16.12 -11.19
C ALA A 205 -24.14 15.46 -10.18
N PRO A 206 -23.62 14.23 -10.39
CA PRO A 206 -22.62 13.62 -9.51
C PRO A 206 -21.33 14.45 -9.43
N THR A 207 -20.83 14.91 -10.57
CA THR A 207 -19.61 15.75 -10.65
C THR A 207 -19.83 17.11 -9.97
N GLN A 208 -20.98 17.75 -10.19
CA GLN A 208 -21.33 19.01 -9.49
C GLN A 208 -21.28 18.84 -7.98
N LYS A 209 -21.90 17.77 -7.46
CA LYS A 209 -21.91 17.47 -6.02
C LYS A 209 -20.48 17.32 -5.47
N ALA A 210 -19.63 16.58 -6.16
CA ALA A 210 -18.23 16.39 -5.76
C ALA A 210 -17.44 17.71 -5.78
N ILE A 211 -17.66 18.55 -6.81
CA ILE A 211 -17.02 19.87 -6.91
C ILE A 211 -17.48 20.81 -5.81
N TYR A 212 -18.79 20.90 -5.54
CA TYR A 212 -19.28 21.73 -4.44
C TYR A 212 -18.73 21.30 -3.09
N HIS A 213 -18.66 19.99 -2.87
CA HIS A 213 -18.03 19.46 -1.66
C HIS A 213 -16.55 19.86 -1.57
N ALA A 214 -15.77 19.69 -2.64
CA ALA A 214 -14.37 20.11 -2.68
C ALA A 214 -14.20 21.62 -2.41
N LEU A 215 -14.99 22.45 -3.09
CA LEU A 215 -14.96 23.92 -2.92
C LEU A 215 -15.37 24.34 -1.50
N SER A 216 -16.29 23.64 -0.85
CA SER A 216 -16.66 23.92 0.55
C SER A 216 -15.50 23.68 1.53
N ILE A 217 -14.55 22.81 1.17
CA ILE A 217 -13.38 22.46 2.00
C ILE A 217 -12.17 23.34 1.69
N CYS A 218 -11.92 23.63 0.42
CA CYS A 218 -10.68 24.29 -0.03
C CYS A 218 -10.90 25.55 -0.89
N GLY A 219 -12.14 25.94 -1.17
CA GLY A 219 -12.44 27.16 -1.92
C GLY A 219 -12.10 28.44 -1.18
N SER A 220 -12.06 29.53 -1.92
CA SER A 220 -11.86 30.88 -1.42
C SER A 220 -13.15 31.73 -1.56
N SER A 221 -13.03 33.05 -1.34
CA SER A 221 -14.11 33.96 -1.62
C SER A 221 -14.59 33.95 -3.08
N ALA A 222 -13.75 33.47 -4.01
CA ALA A 222 -14.11 33.36 -5.44
C ALA A 222 -15.23 32.33 -5.67
N SER A 223 -15.30 31.24 -4.87
CA SER A 223 -16.35 30.23 -4.99
C SER A 223 -17.58 30.49 -4.11
N LEU A 224 -17.55 31.51 -3.21
CA LEU A 224 -18.59 31.72 -2.23
C LEU A 224 -19.99 31.94 -2.87
N SER A 225 -20.11 32.85 -3.86
CA SER A 225 -21.40 33.13 -4.52
C SER A 225 -21.93 31.88 -5.26
N THR A 226 -21.05 31.03 -5.78
CA THR A 226 -21.42 29.79 -6.45
C THR A 226 -21.97 28.77 -5.46
N LEU A 227 -21.33 28.63 -4.31
CA LEU A 227 -21.76 27.74 -3.22
C LEU A 227 -23.08 28.20 -2.61
N GLU A 228 -23.26 29.50 -2.39
CA GLU A 228 -24.52 30.08 -1.89
C GLU A 228 -25.72 29.84 -2.84
N LYS A 229 -25.49 30.00 -4.14
CA LYS A 229 -26.53 29.71 -5.15
C LYS A 229 -26.88 28.21 -5.16
N ALA A 230 -25.90 27.36 -5.12
CA ALA A 230 -26.09 25.91 -5.08
C ALA A 230 -26.84 25.48 -3.81
N ALA A 231 -26.45 25.98 -2.63
CA ALA A 231 -27.10 25.71 -1.36
C ALA A 231 -28.57 26.14 -1.35
N LYS A 232 -28.88 27.34 -1.88
CA LYS A 232 -30.25 27.83 -2.02
C LYS A 232 -31.08 26.96 -2.97
N ALA A 233 -30.50 26.54 -4.10
CA ALA A 233 -31.16 25.65 -5.07
C ALA A 233 -31.47 24.29 -4.47
N ALA A 234 -30.57 23.75 -3.65
CA ALA A 234 -30.74 22.50 -2.94
C ALA A 234 -31.57 22.66 -1.62
N LYS A 235 -32.15 23.82 -1.34
CA LYS A 235 -32.88 24.11 -0.09
C LYS A 235 -32.07 23.77 1.18
N TYR A 236 -30.74 23.89 1.08
CA TYR A 236 -29.78 23.48 2.14
C TYR A 236 -29.83 22.00 2.51
N GLU A 237 -30.37 21.13 1.64
CA GLU A 237 -30.33 19.67 1.76
C GLU A 237 -29.06 19.13 1.06
N TRP A 238 -28.01 18.85 1.85
CA TRP A 238 -26.71 18.36 1.33
C TRP A 238 -26.32 17.06 1.97
#